data_db339fdee31b3076f452c20479d0afd4
#
_entry.id   db339fdee31b3076f452c20479d0afd4
#
_cell.length_a   1.000
_cell.length_b   1.000
_cell.length_c   1.000
_cell.angle_alpha   90.00
_cell.angle_beta   90.00
_cell.angle_gamma   90.00
#
_symmetry.space_group_name_H-M   'P 1'
#
loop_
_entity.id
_entity.type
_entity.pdbx_description
1 polymer ?
#
loop_
_entity_poly.entity_id
_entity_poly.type
_entity_poly.pdbx_seq_one_letter_code
_entity_poly.pdbx_strand_id
1 'polypeptide(L)' 'MNLAKLKPGEKGRITGIGAIGPLKRRLMDMGVLVGEEVKVIKVAPMGDPIEIFIKSYNLSLRKKEAEGIAVEVSE' A
#
# COMPACT_ATOMS: atom_id res chain seq x y z
N MET A 1 -5.74 0.75 -10.87
CA MET A 1 -4.93 1.75 -10.17
C MET A 1 -4.05 1.06 -9.15
N ASN A 2 -2.87 1.56 -8.86
CA ASN A 2 -2.01 0.97 -7.84
C ASN A 2 -1.77 1.93 -6.68
N LEU A 3 -1.26 1.38 -5.58
CA LEU A 3 -1.06 2.13 -4.33
C LEU A 3 -0.14 3.34 -4.49
N ALA A 4 0.84 3.28 -5.40
CA ALA A 4 1.76 4.39 -5.64
C ALA A 4 1.07 5.63 -6.24
N LYS A 5 -0.15 5.49 -6.74
CA LYS A 5 -0.92 6.59 -7.31
C LYS A 5 -1.75 7.34 -6.28
N LEU A 6 -1.90 6.80 -5.09
CA LEU A 6 -2.65 7.49 -4.02
C LEU A 6 -1.80 8.63 -3.45
N LYS A 7 -2.47 9.71 -3.12
CA LYS A 7 -1.84 10.88 -2.50
C LYS A 7 -1.95 10.80 -0.98
N PRO A 8 -1.10 11.52 -0.25
CA PRO A 8 -1.21 11.58 1.21
C PRO A 8 -2.63 11.92 1.64
N GLY A 9 -3.14 11.17 2.61
CA GLY A 9 -4.48 11.33 3.13
C GLY A 9 -5.56 10.54 2.38
N GLU A 10 -5.25 10.04 1.19
CA GLU A 10 -6.21 9.23 0.45
C GLU A 10 -6.23 7.79 0.94
N LYS A 11 -7.38 7.17 0.85
CA LYS A 11 -7.60 5.79 1.20
C LYS A 11 -7.91 4.97 -0.03
N GLY A 12 -7.53 3.70 0.00
CA GLY A 12 -7.87 2.76 -1.05
C GLY A 12 -8.19 1.40 -0.46
N ARG A 13 -8.88 0.60 -1.25
CA ARG A 13 -9.15 -0.79 -0.90
C ARG A 13 -8.32 -1.67 -1.80
N ILE A 14 -7.60 -2.62 -1.22
CA ILE A 14 -6.74 -3.53 -1.98
C ILE A 14 -7.61 -4.43 -2.85
N THR A 15 -7.36 -4.44 -4.15
CA THR A 15 -8.04 -5.29 -5.10
C THR A 15 -7.15 -6.43 -5.61
N GLY A 16 -5.85 -6.32 -5.40
CA GLY A 16 -4.92 -7.37 -5.78
C GLY A 16 -3.52 -7.09 -5.26
N ILE A 17 -2.79 -8.15 -4.98
CA ILE A 17 -1.41 -8.06 -4.52
C ILE A 17 -0.56 -8.86 -5.51
N GLY A 18 0.32 -8.16 -6.22
CA GLY A 18 1.21 -8.79 -7.18
C GLY A 18 2.37 -9.51 -6.52
N ALA A 19 3.22 -10.13 -7.35
CA ALA A 19 4.41 -10.80 -6.87
C ALA A 19 5.50 -9.77 -6.60
N ILE A 20 5.49 -9.18 -5.41
CA ILE A 20 6.39 -8.10 -5.00
C ILE A 20 7.44 -8.58 -4.00
N GLY A 21 7.84 -9.85 -4.13
CA GLY A 21 8.92 -10.43 -3.34
C GLY A 21 8.63 -10.52 -1.85
N PRO A 22 9.61 -10.18 -1.00
CA PRO A 22 9.46 -10.30 0.45
C PRO A 22 8.29 -9.52 1.03
N LEU A 23 7.89 -8.44 0.40
CA LEU A 23 6.78 -7.63 0.90
C LEU A 23 5.47 -8.40 0.87
N LYS A 24 5.23 -9.18 -0.18
CA LYS A 24 4.00 -9.98 -0.27
C LYS A 24 3.88 -10.91 0.95
N ARG A 25 4.98 -11.56 1.30
CA ARG A 25 4.99 -12.47 2.45
C ARG A 25 4.73 -11.72 3.75
N ARG A 26 5.35 -10.55 3.92
CA ARG A 26 5.11 -9.73 5.11
C ARG A 26 3.65 -9.35 5.24
N LEU A 27 3.03 -8.92 4.13
CA LEU A 27 1.61 -8.56 4.14
C LEU A 27 0.74 -9.76 4.50
N MET A 28 1.05 -10.93 3.94
CA MET A 28 0.32 -12.15 4.25
C MET A 28 0.47 -12.53 5.72
N ASP A 29 1.68 -12.43 6.25
CA ASP A 29 1.95 -12.73 7.66
C ASP A 29 1.21 -11.77 8.59
N MET A 30 0.96 -10.55 8.15
CA MET A 30 0.18 -9.57 8.89
C MET A 30 -1.33 -9.78 8.76
N GLY A 31 -1.75 -10.71 7.92
CA GLY A 31 -3.16 -10.97 7.68
C GLY A 31 -3.80 -10.00 6.68
N VAL A 32 -3.00 -9.31 5.87
CA VAL A 32 -3.52 -8.42 4.85
C VAL A 32 -4.08 -9.23 3.68
N LEU A 33 -5.34 -8.97 3.37
CA LEU A 33 -6.05 -9.68 2.30
C LEU A 33 -6.62 -8.68 1.30
N VAL A 34 -6.99 -9.18 0.12
CA VAL A 34 -7.77 -8.40 -0.83
C VAL A 34 -9.04 -7.92 -0.14
N GLY A 35 -9.38 -6.65 -0.30
CA GLY A 35 -10.51 -6.03 0.37
C GLY A 35 -10.09 -5.18 1.58
N GLU A 36 -8.84 -5.27 2.02
CA GLU A 36 -8.32 -4.51 3.15
C GLU A 36 -8.18 -3.03 2.78
N GLU A 37 -8.54 -2.14 3.70
CA GLU A 37 -8.38 -0.70 3.49
C GLU A 37 -6.94 -0.29 3.82
N VAL A 38 -6.38 0.59 2.98
CA VAL A 38 -5.06 1.15 3.18
C VAL A 38 -5.13 2.66 3.03
N LYS A 39 -4.40 3.37 3.87
CA LYS A 39 -4.31 4.83 3.80
C LYS A 39 -2.88 5.25 3.57
N VAL A 40 -2.67 6.18 2.65
CA VAL A 40 -1.34 6.77 2.46
C VAL A 40 -1.18 7.89 3.47
N ILE A 41 -0.16 7.79 4.32
CA ILE A 41 0.10 8.76 5.37
C ILE A 41 0.95 9.90 4.81
N LYS A 42 2.06 9.55 4.17
CA LYS A 42 2.91 10.54 3.54
C LYS A 42 3.78 9.90 2.47
N VAL A 43 4.28 10.73 1.57
CA VAL A 43 5.19 10.32 0.51
C VAL A 43 6.42 11.22 0.65
N ALA A 44 7.60 10.60 0.63
CA ALA A 44 8.84 11.38 0.69
C ALA A 44 8.94 12.34 -0.50
N PRO A 45 9.69 13.45 -0.36
CA PRO A 45 9.77 14.47 -1.41
C PRO A 45 10.14 13.93 -2.80
N MET A 46 10.92 12.87 -2.86
CA MET A 46 11.32 12.25 -4.12
C MET A 46 10.33 11.19 -4.61
N GLY A 47 9.21 11.03 -3.92
CA GLY A 47 8.22 10.01 -4.27
C GLY A 47 8.50 8.63 -3.69
N ASP A 48 9.58 8.47 -2.92
CA ASP A 48 10.01 7.18 -2.38
C ASP A 48 10.83 7.44 -1.11
N PRO A 49 10.54 6.78 0.03
CA PRO A 49 9.50 5.78 0.24
C PRO A 49 8.11 6.35 0.44
N ILE A 50 7.12 5.47 0.43
CA ILE A 50 5.72 5.80 0.70
C ILE A 50 5.37 5.19 2.06
N GLU A 51 4.84 6.00 2.96
CA GLU A 51 4.40 5.51 4.27
C GLU A 51 2.89 5.28 4.24
N ILE A 52 2.48 4.08 4.63
CA ILE A 52 1.06 3.69 4.63
C ILE A 52 0.64 3.21 6.00
N PHE A 53 -0.68 3.24 6.23
CA PHE A 53 -1.31 2.68 7.42
C PHE A 53 -2.27 1.59 6.98
N ILE A 54 -2.05 0.38 7.48
CA ILE A 54 -2.86 -0.79 7.14
C ILE A 54 -2.91 -1.73 8.33
N LYS A 55 -4.11 -2.24 8.65
CA LYS A 55 -4.35 -3.13 9.79
C LYS A 55 -3.72 -2.65 11.09
N SER A 56 -3.83 -1.35 11.35
CA SER A 56 -3.27 -0.69 12.54
C SER A 56 -1.74 -0.65 12.59
N TYR A 57 -1.07 -0.95 11.48
CA TYR A 57 0.38 -0.84 11.36
C TYR A 57 0.78 0.28 10.43
N ASN A 58 1.87 0.95 10.75
CA ASN A 58 2.52 1.87 9.83
C ASN A 58 3.63 1.13 9.11
N LEU A 59 3.63 1.21 7.78
CA LEU A 59 4.65 0.57 6.96
C LEU A 59 5.24 1.57 5.99
N SER A 60 6.55 1.47 5.76
CA SER A 60 7.20 2.20 4.68
C SER A 60 7.44 1.25 3.53
N LEU A 61 6.98 1.62 2.36
CA LEU A 61 7.14 0.82 1.14
C LEU A 61 7.97 1.59 0.14
N ARG A 62 8.75 0.86 -0.64
CA ARG A 62 9.36 1.45 -1.81
C ARG A 62 8.29 1.68 -2.86
N LYS A 63 8.46 2.72 -3.67
CA LYS A 63 7.52 3.03 -4.74
C LYS A 63 7.26 1.82 -5.63
N LYS A 64 8.32 1.08 -5.96
CA LYS A 64 8.22 -0.13 -6.77
C LYS A 64 7.31 -1.17 -6.15
N GLU A 65 7.40 -1.32 -4.83
CA GLU A 65 6.54 -2.25 -4.09
C GLU A 65 5.08 -1.80 -4.12
N ALA A 66 4.87 -0.51 -3.92
CA ALA A 66 3.52 0.05 -3.96
C ALA A 66 2.87 -0.09 -5.34
N GLU A 67 3.67 -0.04 -6.40
CA GLU A 67 3.19 -0.25 -7.76
C GLU A 67 2.65 -1.66 -7.98
N GLY A 68 3.10 -2.63 -7.18
CA GLY A 68 2.64 -4.01 -7.26
C GLY A 68 1.36 -4.29 -6.48
N ILE A 69 0.81 -3.29 -5.79
CA ILE A 69 -0.42 -3.45 -5.02
C ILE A 69 -1.54 -2.70 -5.74
N ALA A 70 -2.50 -3.45 -6.28
CA ALA A 70 -3.65 -2.87 -6.95
C ALA A 70 -4.65 -2.38 -5.92
N VAL A 71 -5.17 -1.18 -6.11
CA VAL A 71 -6.14 -0.58 -5.20
C VAL A 71 -7.26 0.10 -5.98
N GLU A 72 -8.35 0.29 -5.28
CA GLU A 72 -9.49 1.07 -5.73
C GLU A 72 -9.67 2.22 -4.73
N VAL A 73 -9.82 3.46 -5.23
CA VAL A 73 -9.94 4.60 -4.33
C VAL A 73 -11.20 4.46 -3.50
N SER A 74 -11.04 4.66 -2.19
CA SER A 74 -12.12 4.56 -1.22
C SER A 74 -12.38 5.96 -0.67
N GLU A 75 -13.59 6.42 -0.77
CA GLU A 75 -14.01 7.73 -0.24
C GLU A 75 -14.62 7.61 1.15
#